data_8301910acaa70141c34837f5af0ce610
#
_entry.id   8301910acaa70141c34837f5af0ce610
#
_cell.length_a   1.000
_cell.length_b   1.000
_cell.length_c   1.000
_cell.angle_alpha   90.00
_cell.angle_beta   90.00
_cell.angle_gamma   90.00
#
_symmetry.space_group_name_H-M   'P 1'
#
loop_
_entity.id
_entity.type
_entity.pdbx_description
1 polymer ?
#
loop_
_entity_poly.entity_id
_entity_poly.type
_entity_poly.pdbx_seq_one_letter_code
_entity_poly.pdbx_strand_id
1 'polypeptide(L)'
;VSAATAALVGLALAATACGGGGSQAQGDTRPQVSPSAGTTGPQTPAEPAKQPITLAFAGDVHFEGHLRARLNNPRTALGPIASTLRRADFTMVNLETAITTGGTPAPAKQFVFRAPPSAITALKAAGVDAASLANNHGMDYMESGLRDSLRAIRQSRFPVLGVGRNAEEAYKPYRTTVKGNKLAVVAATQVLDDHLIQAWTATDTKGGLASAKVVDRMVQAVEEARKGSDIVVVFLHWGAELQPCPLPRQQELADRLIEAGADILVGGHAHIPLGGGFRKGAYVHYGLGNFVFYSARGQTANTGVLELTVDDGKVTKAVWRPARIVGGLPRLLTGQEARAELQRWNGLRRCTGLTARP
;
A
#
# COMPACT_ATOMS: atom_id res chain seq x y z
N VAL A 1 -24.51 13.25 49.43
CA VAL A 1 -25.90 13.46 49.83
C VAL A 1 -26.71 13.44 48.54
N SER A 2 -27.39 12.49 48.16
CA SER A 2 -28.48 11.64 48.46
C SER A 2 -28.65 10.56 47.42
N ALA A 3 -28.85 9.36 47.88
CA ALA A 3 -29.31 8.20 47.11
C ALA A 3 -30.81 8.23 46.91
N ALA A 4 -31.33 7.57 45.88
CA ALA A 4 -32.68 7.03 45.84
C ALA A 4 -32.74 5.77 45.00
N THR A 5 -33.28 4.77 45.67
CA THR A 5 -33.41 3.35 45.39
C THR A 5 -34.80 3.00 44.83
N ALA A 6 -34.88 1.81 44.20
CA ALA A 6 -36.01 0.87 44.10
C ALA A 6 -37.07 1.14 43.01
N ALA A 7 -37.76 0.19 42.38
CA ALA A 7 -38.21 -1.15 42.79
C ALA A 7 -38.56 -2.05 41.61
N LEU A 8 -38.38 -3.37 41.83
CA LEU A 8 -38.93 -4.49 41.06
C LEU A 8 -40.48 -4.59 41.17
N VAL A 9 -41.14 -5.06 40.08
CA VAL A 9 -42.40 -5.81 40.20
C VAL A 9 -42.37 -6.96 39.20
N GLY A 10 -42.34 -8.17 39.72
CA GLY A 10 -42.65 -9.40 39.02
C GLY A 10 -44.14 -9.75 39.10
N LEU A 11 -44.65 -10.43 38.08
CA LEU A 11 -45.94 -11.12 38.23
C LEU A 11 -45.86 -12.43 37.41
N ALA A 12 -45.91 -13.52 38.17
CA ALA A 12 -46.18 -14.87 37.69
C ALA A 12 -47.67 -15.21 37.91
N LEU A 13 -48.26 -15.93 37.00
CA LEU A 13 -49.46 -16.74 37.29
C LEU A 13 -49.59 -17.93 36.32
N ALA A 14 -49.78 -18.95 36.80
CA ALA A 14 -49.93 -20.33 36.90
C ALA A 14 -51.08 -20.95 36.10
N ALA A 15 -50.82 -22.19 35.80
CA ALA A 15 -51.55 -23.27 35.17
C ALA A 15 -53.01 -23.52 35.62
N THR A 16 -53.75 -24.17 34.75
CA THR A 16 -54.65 -25.28 35.18
C THR A 16 -54.91 -26.28 34.06
N ALA A 17 -54.83 -27.56 34.42
CA ALA A 17 -55.14 -28.74 33.64
C ALA A 17 -56.54 -29.24 33.94
N CYS A 18 -57.10 -30.10 33.10
CA CYS A 18 -57.99 -31.22 33.27
C CYS A 18 -58.77 -31.46 31.96
N GLY A 19 -58.98 -32.63 31.39
CA GLY A 19 -58.95 -34.00 31.77
C GLY A 19 -60.02 -34.76 30.99
N GLY A 20 -59.66 -35.94 30.49
CA GLY A 20 -60.56 -37.04 30.46
C GLY A 20 -61.29 -37.48 29.16
N GLY A 21 -61.04 -38.73 28.78
CA GLY A 21 -62.04 -39.62 28.20
C GLY A 21 -61.87 -40.06 26.75
N GLY A 22 -61.41 -41.16 26.47
CA GLY A 22 -61.67 -42.51 26.10
C GLY A 22 -62.35 -42.79 24.79
N SER A 23 -61.76 -43.74 24.08
CA SER A 23 -62.36 -44.84 23.29
C SER A 23 -62.44 -44.79 21.75
N GLN A 24 -61.75 -45.79 21.25
CA GLN A 24 -62.08 -46.72 20.13
C GLN A 24 -61.60 -46.42 18.72
N ALA A 25 -60.90 -47.42 18.25
CA ALA A 25 -60.30 -47.59 16.95
C ALA A 25 -61.36 -47.72 15.82
N GLN A 26 -61.02 -47.13 14.67
CA GLN A 26 -61.35 -47.68 13.37
C GLN A 26 -60.28 -47.28 12.37
N GLY A 27 -59.74 -48.25 11.64
CA GLY A 27 -58.69 -48.07 10.66
C GLY A 27 -59.18 -47.27 9.46
N ASP A 28 -58.30 -46.40 9.03
CA ASP A 28 -58.40 -45.80 7.71
C ASP A 28 -57.01 -45.61 7.09
N THR A 29 -56.89 -46.17 5.90
CA THR A 29 -55.70 -46.12 5.06
C THR A 29 -55.48 -44.70 4.60
N ARG A 30 -54.42 -44.05 5.15
CA ARG A 30 -53.90 -42.77 4.64
C ARG A 30 -52.77 -43.00 3.64
N PRO A 31 -52.79 -42.28 2.51
CA PRO A 31 -51.64 -42.28 1.61
C PRO A 31 -50.42 -41.66 2.30
N GLN A 32 -49.23 -42.27 2.12
CA GLN A 32 -47.97 -41.72 2.54
C GLN A 32 -47.71 -40.41 1.79
N VAL A 33 -47.68 -39.30 2.52
CA VAL A 33 -47.20 -38.02 2.03
C VAL A 33 -45.69 -38.06 2.17
N SER A 34 -44.97 -38.04 1.03
CA SER A 34 -43.52 -37.84 0.97
C SER A 34 -43.12 -36.56 1.71
N PRO A 35 -41.97 -36.53 2.43
CA PRO A 35 -41.53 -35.33 3.10
C PRO A 35 -41.22 -34.24 2.07
N SER A 36 -41.90 -33.12 2.25
CA SER A 36 -41.71 -31.88 1.51
C SER A 36 -40.25 -31.48 1.46
N ALA A 37 -39.76 -31.18 0.27
CA ALA A 37 -38.42 -30.64 0.03
C ALA A 37 -38.16 -29.44 0.95
N GLY A 38 -37.11 -29.54 1.71
CA GLY A 38 -36.62 -28.45 2.55
C GLY A 38 -36.36 -27.19 1.72
N THR A 39 -36.96 -26.09 2.10
CA THR A 39 -36.66 -24.75 1.60
C THR A 39 -35.18 -24.46 1.89
N THR A 40 -34.34 -24.54 0.85
CA THR A 40 -32.97 -23.99 0.90
C THR A 40 -33.11 -22.49 1.10
N GLY A 41 -32.74 -22.02 2.29
CA GLY A 41 -32.62 -20.59 2.56
C GLY A 41 -31.62 -19.94 1.57
N PRO A 42 -31.67 -18.60 1.42
CA PRO A 42 -30.79 -17.91 0.48
C PRO A 42 -29.33 -18.24 0.81
N GLN A 43 -28.67 -18.99 -0.08
CA GLN A 43 -27.25 -19.25 0.01
C GLN A 43 -26.54 -17.94 -0.25
N THR A 44 -25.78 -17.44 0.73
CA THR A 44 -24.83 -16.36 0.52
C THR A 44 -23.91 -16.77 -0.64
N PRO A 45 -23.73 -15.92 -1.68
CA PRO A 45 -22.84 -16.25 -2.78
C PRO A 45 -21.45 -16.61 -2.21
N ALA A 46 -20.91 -17.75 -2.60
CA ALA A 46 -19.56 -18.14 -2.21
C ALA A 46 -18.58 -17.06 -2.64
N GLU A 47 -17.68 -16.63 -1.72
CA GLU A 47 -16.59 -15.73 -2.10
C GLU A 47 -15.81 -16.36 -3.27
N PRO A 48 -15.42 -15.55 -4.29
CA PRO A 48 -14.68 -16.07 -5.43
C PRO A 48 -13.37 -16.69 -4.95
N ALA A 49 -13.04 -17.87 -5.48
CA ALA A 49 -11.81 -18.58 -5.13
C ALA A 49 -10.58 -17.68 -5.38
N LYS A 50 -9.68 -17.63 -4.40
CA LYS A 50 -8.41 -16.88 -4.52
C LYS A 50 -7.54 -17.50 -5.60
N GLN A 51 -6.91 -16.64 -6.40
CA GLN A 51 -5.94 -17.04 -7.41
C GLN A 51 -4.60 -16.37 -7.13
N PRO A 52 -3.49 -16.94 -7.55
CA PRO A 52 -2.19 -16.27 -7.49
C PRO A 52 -2.25 -14.89 -8.17
N ILE A 53 -1.66 -13.88 -7.55
CA ILE A 53 -1.61 -12.51 -8.07
C ILE A 53 -0.16 -12.05 -8.26
N THR A 54 0.02 -11.13 -9.20
CA THR A 54 1.30 -10.45 -9.42
C THR A 54 1.19 -9.01 -8.95
N LEU A 55 2.07 -8.63 -8.02
CA LEU A 55 2.22 -7.26 -7.55
C LEU A 55 3.49 -6.66 -8.16
N ALA A 56 3.42 -5.45 -8.71
CA ALA A 56 4.57 -4.73 -9.23
C ALA A 56 4.85 -3.45 -8.42
N PHE A 57 6.12 -3.20 -8.14
CA PHE A 57 6.57 -2.02 -7.43
C PHE A 57 7.69 -1.34 -8.20
N ALA A 58 7.62 -0.01 -8.29
CA ALA A 58 8.70 0.81 -8.84
C ALA A 58 8.97 2.01 -7.94
N GLY A 59 10.17 2.60 -8.10
CA GLY A 59 10.70 3.61 -7.20
C GLY A 59 10.16 5.01 -7.42
N ASP A 60 11.05 5.99 -7.30
CA ASP A 60 10.73 7.40 -7.15
C ASP A 60 10.36 8.05 -8.48
N VAL A 61 9.17 8.65 -8.52
CA VAL A 61 8.58 9.31 -9.69
C VAL A 61 8.32 10.77 -9.37
N HIS A 62 8.90 11.68 -10.15
CA HIS A 62 8.53 13.08 -10.16
C HIS A 62 8.51 13.64 -11.60
N PHE A 63 7.99 14.85 -11.77
CA PHE A 63 7.85 15.47 -13.08
C PHE A 63 8.46 16.88 -13.13
N GLU A 64 9.59 17.09 -12.44
CA GLU A 64 10.33 18.35 -12.49
C GLU A 64 11.24 18.49 -13.72
N GLY A 65 11.69 19.70 -13.96
CA GLY A 65 12.56 20.03 -15.07
C GLY A 65 11.96 19.66 -16.43
N HIS A 66 12.76 19.04 -17.29
CA HIS A 66 12.35 18.63 -18.63
C HIS A 66 11.23 17.57 -18.65
N LEU A 67 11.03 16.85 -17.55
CA LEU A 67 9.93 15.87 -17.43
C LEU A 67 8.56 16.53 -17.35
N ARG A 68 8.47 17.81 -16.99
CA ARG A 68 7.22 18.56 -16.91
C ARG A 68 6.48 18.55 -18.25
N ALA A 69 7.20 18.72 -19.35
CA ALA A 69 6.62 18.74 -20.69
C ALA A 69 5.92 17.41 -21.07
N ARG A 70 6.30 16.29 -20.43
CA ARG A 70 5.64 15.01 -20.69
C ARG A 70 4.18 14.99 -20.21
N LEU A 71 3.85 15.80 -19.24
CA LEU A 71 2.47 15.94 -18.72
C LEU A 71 1.55 16.73 -19.67
N ASN A 72 2.05 17.28 -20.77
CA ASN A 72 1.22 17.80 -21.86
C ASN A 72 0.49 16.66 -22.59
N ASN A 73 1.04 15.43 -22.55
CA ASN A 73 0.36 14.21 -22.99
C ASN A 73 0.47 13.13 -21.90
N PRO A 74 -0.36 13.18 -20.86
CA PRO A 74 -0.26 12.28 -19.71
C PRO A 74 -0.36 10.80 -20.09
N ARG A 75 -1.11 10.48 -21.15
CA ARG A 75 -1.32 9.08 -21.58
C ARG A 75 -0.04 8.36 -22.02
N THR A 76 0.97 9.09 -22.44
CA THR A 76 2.26 8.56 -22.90
C THR A 76 3.43 9.02 -22.04
N ALA A 77 3.17 9.72 -20.93
CA ALA A 77 4.20 10.39 -20.12
C ALA A 77 5.29 9.45 -19.62
N LEU A 78 4.95 8.22 -19.20
CA LEU A 78 5.93 7.24 -18.72
C LEU A 78 6.62 6.45 -19.84
N GLY A 79 6.22 6.63 -21.10
CA GLY A 79 6.85 5.97 -22.26
C GLY A 79 6.68 4.45 -22.24
N PRO A 80 7.65 3.70 -22.81
CA PRO A 80 7.53 2.25 -23.03
C PRO A 80 7.40 1.42 -21.75
N ILE A 81 7.91 1.91 -20.60
CA ILE A 81 7.85 1.16 -19.34
C ILE A 81 6.41 0.89 -18.87
N ALA A 82 5.46 1.70 -19.31
CA ALA A 82 4.05 1.52 -19.04
C ALA A 82 3.53 0.12 -19.42
N SER A 83 4.05 -0.48 -20.50
CA SER A 83 3.68 -1.85 -20.88
C SER A 83 4.10 -2.89 -19.86
N THR A 84 5.20 -2.66 -19.14
CA THR A 84 5.68 -3.52 -18.05
C THR A 84 4.80 -3.37 -16.82
N LEU A 85 4.48 -2.15 -16.44
CA LEU A 85 3.64 -1.86 -15.27
C LEU A 85 2.24 -2.47 -15.41
N ARG A 86 1.64 -2.43 -16.61
CA ARG A 86 0.29 -2.98 -16.88
C ARG A 86 0.21 -4.51 -16.84
N ARG A 87 1.32 -5.24 -16.79
CA ARG A 87 1.29 -6.71 -16.75
C ARG A 87 0.97 -7.28 -15.39
N ALA A 88 1.21 -6.51 -14.33
CA ALA A 88 0.87 -6.92 -12.98
C ALA A 88 -0.62 -6.74 -12.68
N ASP A 89 -1.12 -7.51 -11.75
CA ASP A 89 -2.50 -7.40 -11.28
C ASP A 89 -2.72 -6.20 -10.36
N PHE A 90 -1.63 -5.70 -9.74
CA PHE A 90 -1.60 -4.46 -8.97
C PHE A 90 -0.20 -3.84 -9.04
N THR A 91 -0.14 -2.55 -9.34
CA THR A 91 1.13 -1.80 -9.47
C THR A 91 1.15 -0.55 -8.60
N MET A 92 2.24 -0.34 -7.86
CA MET A 92 2.43 0.83 -7.00
C MET A 92 3.79 1.48 -7.20
N VAL A 93 3.85 2.83 -7.09
CA VAL A 93 5.07 3.64 -7.17
C VAL A 93 5.15 4.66 -6.04
N ASN A 94 6.32 5.22 -5.79
CA ASN A 94 6.46 6.44 -4.99
C ASN A 94 6.25 7.68 -5.87
N LEU A 95 5.23 8.50 -5.60
CA LEU A 95 5.04 9.79 -6.25
C LEU A 95 5.73 10.88 -5.41
N GLU A 96 6.97 11.17 -5.75
CA GLU A 96 7.88 12.01 -4.97
C GLU A 96 7.74 13.48 -5.36
N THR A 97 6.59 14.07 -5.03
CA THR A 97 6.27 15.46 -5.39
C THR A 97 4.99 15.93 -4.68
N ALA A 98 4.84 17.22 -4.44
CA ALA A 98 3.54 17.80 -4.13
C ALA A 98 2.67 17.89 -5.40
N ILE A 99 1.36 17.60 -5.29
CA ILE A 99 0.42 17.68 -6.43
C ILE A 99 -0.24 19.06 -6.41
N THR A 100 0.42 20.04 -6.99
CA THR A 100 -0.05 21.44 -7.04
C THR A 100 0.52 22.19 -8.25
N THR A 101 -0.14 23.25 -8.65
CA THR A 101 0.36 24.23 -9.64
C THR A 101 0.72 25.57 -9.01
N GLY A 102 0.41 25.75 -7.71
CA GLY A 102 0.60 27.00 -6.98
C GLY A 102 1.34 26.82 -5.66
N GLY A 103 1.19 27.76 -4.76
CA GLY A 103 1.76 27.75 -3.42
C GLY A 103 3.19 28.28 -3.35
N THR A 104 3.66 28.45 -2.10
CA THR A 104 5.03 28.88 -1.79
C THR A 104 5.87 27.67 -1.45
N PRO A 105 7.09 27.54 -2.00
CA PRO A 105 8.01 26.47 -1.65
C PRO A 105 8.35 26.45 -0.15
N ALA A 106 8.58 25.28 0.39
CA ALA A 106 9.05 25.12 1.76
C ALA A 106 10.40 25.83 1.94
N PRO A 107 10.58 26.63 3.00
CA PRO A 107 11.82 27.34 3.23
C PRO A 107 12.95 26.37 3.57
N ALA A 108 14.19 26.78 3.29
CA ALA A 108 15.42 26.05 3.59
C ALA A 108 15.49 24.60 3.01
N LYS A 109 14.69 24.28 2.00
CA LYS A 109 14.85 23.06 1.21
C LYS A 109 15.66 23.31 -0.04
N GLN A 110 16.68 22.46 -0.25
CA GLN A 110 17.54 22.54 -1.44
C GLN A 110 16.79 22.14 -2.72
N PHE A 111 15.95 21.12 -2.64
CA PHE A 111 15.13 20.63 -3.74
C PHE A 111 13.66 20.68 -3.36
N VAL A 112 12.84 21.25 -4.22
CA VAL A 112 11.39 21.31 -4.06
C VAL A 112 10.72 20.83 -5.34
N PHE A 113 9.79 19.89 -5.20
CA PHE A 113 9.12 19.23 -6.33
C PHE A 113 7.63 19.48 -6.31
N ARG A 114 7.09 19.80 -7.47
CA ARG A 114 5.64 19.85 -7.70
C ARG A 114 5.26 19.30 -9.06
N ALA A 115 4.07 18.75 -9.14
CA ALA A 115 3.47 18.33 -10.39
C ALA A 115 2.00 18.75 -10.45
N PRO A 116 1.46 19.11 -11.63
CA PRO A 116 0.04 19.33 -11.79
C PRO A 116 -0.75 18.02 -11.60
N PRO A 117 -2.08 18.09 -11.38
CA PRO A 117 -2.93 16.90 -11.24
C PRO A 117 -2.84 15.90 -12.41
N SER A 118 -2.39 16.34 -13.59
CA SER A 118 -2.14 15.46 -14.75
C SER A 118 -1.05 14.39 -14.47
N ALA A 119 -0.23 14.56 -13.43
CA ALA A 119 0.68 13.50 -12.94
C ALA A 119 -0.10 12.24 -12.53
N ILE A 120 -1.22 12.39 -11.84
CA ILE A 120 -2.10 11.25 -11.50
C ILE A 120 -2.65 10.60 -12.78
N THR A 121 -3.07 11.40 -13.76
CA THR A 121 -3.53 10.87 -15.04
C THR A 121 -2.44 10.07 -15.75
N ALA A 122 -1.19 10.55 -15.68
CA ALA A 122 -0.04 9.86 -16.26
C ALA A 122 0.22 8.50 -15.59
N LEU A 123 0.16 8.42 -14.27
CA LEU A 123 0.30 7.17 -13.53
C LEU A 123 -0.81 6.17 -13.88
N LYS A 124 -2.08 6.60 -13.83
CA LYS A 124 -3.24 5.77 -14.22
C LYS A 124 -3.07 5.22 -15.65
N ALA A 125 -2.72 6.08 -16.60
CA ALA A 125 -2.53 5.67 -18.00
C ALA A 125 -1.37 4.69 -18.17
N ALA A 126 -0.38 4.73 -17.30
CA ALA A 126 0.74 3.79 -17.32
C ALA A 126 0.41 2.43 -16.69
N GLY A 127 -0.77 2.27 -16.07
CA GLY A 127 -1.17 1.05 -15.39
C GLY A 127 -0.71 0.98 -13.93
N VAL A 128 -0.51 2.15 -13.29
CA VAL A 128 -0.29 2.25 -11.86
C VAL A 128 -1.66 2.29 -11.17
N ASP A 129 -1.84 1.50 -10.13
CA ASP A 129 -3.10 1.35 -9.37
C ASP A 129 -3.10 2.17 -8.09
N ALA A 130 -1.94 2.40 -7.49
CA ALA A 130 -1.77 3.23 -6.31
C ALA A 130 -0.42 3.94 -6.30
N ALA A 131 -0.32 5.04 -5.54
CA ALA A 131 0.96 5.73 -5.31
C ALA A 131 1.12 6.13 -3.84
N SER A 132 2.37 6.16 -3.35
CA SER A 132 2.72 6.79 -2.08
C SER A 132 3.01 8.27 -2.30
N LEU A 133 2.45 9.15 -1.46
CA LEU A 133 2.85 10.55 -1.34
C LEU A 133 3.59 10.81 -0.02
N ALA A 134 3.76 9.77 0.80
CA ALA A 134 4.51 9.83 2.04
C ALA A 134 6.01 9.79 1.77
N ASN A 135 6.59 10.94 1.45
CA ASN A 135 8.01 11.14 1.19
C ASN A 135 8.44 12.56 1.59
N ASN A 136 9.73 12.87 1.49
CA ASN A 136 10.26 14.19 1.84
C ASN A 136 9.90 15.30 0.85
N HIS A 137 9.14 14.99 -0.23
CA HIS A 137 8.67 15.96 -1.23
C HIS A 137 7.15 16.10 -1.29
N GLY A 138 6.40 15.29 -0.54
CA GLY A 138 4.93 15.31 -0.57
C GLY A 138 4.29 16.63 -0.12
N MET A 139 5.01 17.43 0.68
CA MET A 139 4.57 18.72 1.19
C MET A 139 5.51 19.88 0.83
N ASP A 140 6.27 19.79 -0.24
CA ASP A 140 7.22 20.83 -0.67
C ASP A 140 6.59 22.22 -0.90
N TYR A 141 5.28 22.30 -1.00
CA TYR A 141 4.52 23.53 -1.10
C TYR A 141 3.63 23.77 0.13
N MET A 142 4.08 23.31 1.29
CA MET A 142 3.48 23.54 2.60
C MET A 142 2.00 23.12 2.65
N GLU A 143 1.22 23.72 3.53
CA GLU A 143 -0.21 23.42 3.67
C GLU A 143 -1.05 23.74 2.42
N SER A 144 -0.66 24.75 1.64
CA SER A 144 -1.36 25.07 0.39
C SER A 144 -1.20 23.92 -0.63
N GLY A 145 0.02 23.40 -0.78
CA GLY A 145 0.30 22.23 -1.60
C GLY A 145 -0.40 20.97 -1.11
N LEU A 146 -0.46 20.76 0.22
CA LEU A 146 -1.22 19.67 0.82
C LEU A 146 -2.71 19.75 0.47
N ARG A 147 -3.34 20.91 0.63
CA ARG A 147 -4.76 21.10 0.27
C ARG A 147 -5.03 20.82 -1.20
N ASP A 148 -4.13 21.26 -2.09
CA ASP A 148 -4.24 21.01 -3.52
C ASP A 148 -4.06 19.51 -3.82
N SER A 149 -3.06 18.86 -3.23
CA SER A 149 -2.82 17.42 -3.36
C SER A 149 -4.05 16.62 -2.93
N LEU A 150 -4.59 16.89 -1.75
CA LEU A 150 -5.80 16.21 -1.25
C LEU A 150 -7.03 16.45 -2.15
N ARG A 151 -7.16 17.65 -2.74
CA ARG A 151 -8.22 17.96 -3.72
C ARG A 151 -8.05 17.15 -4.99
N ALA A 152 -6.84 17.10 -5.56
CA ALA A 152 -6.52 16.34 -6.76
C ALA A 152 -6.75 14.83 -6.56
N ILE A 153 -6.34 14.29 -5.42
CA ILE A 153 -6.56 12.88 -5.04
C ILE A 153 -8.06 12.57 -5.03
N ARG A 154 -8.88 13.36 -4.33
CA ARG A 154 -10.33 13.14 -4.28
C ARG A 154 -10.98 13.22 -5.66
N GLN A 155 -10.62 14.22 -6.47
CA GLN A 155 -11.19 14.42 -7.82
C GLN A 155 -10.81 13.28 -8.77
N SER A 156 -9.58 12.76 -8.68
CA SER A 156 -9.10 11.70 -9.55
C SER A 156 -9.65 10.32 -9.21
N ARG A 157 -10.11 10.12 -7.98
CA ARG A 157 -10.46 8.81 -7.39
C ARG A 157 -9.31 7.79 -7.51
N PHE A 158 -8.08 8.28 -7.61
CA PHE A 158 -6.90 7.43 -7.68
C PHE A 158 -6.32 7.27 -6.26
N PRO A 159 -6.01 6.04 -5.82
CA PRO A 159 -5.43 5.80 -4.50
C PRO A 159 -4.04 6.45 -4.38
N VAL A 160 -3.93 7.47 -3.54
CA VAL A 160 -2.66 8.05 -3.13
C VAL A 160 -2.61 7.99 -1.60
N LEU A 161 -1.62 7.29 -1.09
CA LEU A 161 -1.52 6.88 0.30
C LEU A 161 -0.48 7.70 1.05
N GLY A 162 -0.58 7.65 2.38
CA GLY A 162 0.42 8.25 3.27
C GLY A 162 0.26 9.76 3.44
N VAL A 163 -0.89 10.32 3.07
CA VAL A 163 -1.23 11.74 3.20
C VAL A 163 -2.69 11.91 3.60
N GLY A 164 -3.01 12.88 4.45
CA GLY A 164 -4.37 13.08 4.92
C GLY A 164 -4.63 14.43 5.55
N ARG A 165 -5.90 14.72 5.86
CA ARG A 165 -6.34 15.91 6.59
C ARG A 165 -6.01 15.83 8.08
N ASN A 166 -5.73 14.62 8.56
CA ASN A 166 -5.30 14.28 9.91
C ASN A 166 -4.54 12.93 9.88
N ALA A 167 -4.08 12.47 11.04
CA ALA A 167 -3.37 11.21 11.15
C ALA A 167 -4.25 10.00 10.78
N GLU A 168 -5.52 9.99 11.16
CA GLU A 168 -6.44 8.91 10.80
C GLU A 168 -6.47 8.68 9.29
N GLU A 169 -6.60 9.75 8.50
CA GLU A 169 -6.58 9.65 7.03
C GLU A 169 -5.19 9.31 6.48
N ALA A 170 -4.12 9.91 7.02
CA ALA A 170 -2.78 9.73 6.51
C ALA A 170 -2.27 8.28 6.68
N TYR A 171 -2.59 7.64 7.81
CA TYR A 171 -2.18 6.25 8.09
C TYR A 171 -3.23 5.21 7.66
N LYS A 172 -4.37 5.65 7.12
CA LYS A 172 -5.46 4.74 6.72
C LYS A 172 -4.98 3.73 5.67
N PRO A 173 -5.17 2.42 5.92
CA PRO A 173 -4.89 1.40 4.91
C PRO A 173 -5.79 1.57 3.69
N TYR A 174 -5.21 1.55 2.49
CA TYR A 174 -5.96 1.35 1.25
C TYR A 174 -6.28 -0.14 1.11
N ARG A 175 -7.55 -0.47 0.87
CA ARG A 175 -8.02 -1.84 0.74
C ARG A 175 -8.63 -2.06 -0.63
N THR A 176 -8.28 -3.18 -1.25
CA THR A 176 -8.83 -3.62 -2.53
C THR A 176 -8.85 -5.14 -2.60
N THR A 177 -9.62 -5.68 -3.53
CA THR A 177 -9.63 -7.12 -3.82
C THR A 177 -9.08 -7.35 -5.22
N VAL A 178 -8.09 -8.22 -5.32
CA VAL A 178 -7.41 -8.57 -6.57
C VAL A 178 -7.51 -10.08 -6.76
N LYS A 179 -8.26 -10.56 -7.77
CA LYS A 179 -8.49 -11.99 -8.03
C LYS A 179 -8.84 -12.79 -6.77
N GLY A 180 -9.78 -12.27 -5.97
CA GLY A 180 -10.23 -12.89 -4.74
C GLY A 180 -9.35 -12.67 -3.51
N ASN A 181 -8.15 -12.10 -3.65
CA ASN A 181 -7.27 -11.78 -2.53
C ASN A 181 -7.56 -10.38 -1.97
N LYS A 182 -7.79 -10.28 -0.67
CA LYS A 182 -8.00 -9.01 0.05
C LYS A 182 -6.63 -8.38 0.34
N LEU A 183 -6.27 -7.34 -0.43
CA LEU A 183 -5.01 -6.61 -0.32
C LEU A 183 -5.21 -5.34 0.50
N ALA A 184 -4.36 -5.11 1.51
CA ALA A 184 -4.23 -3.84 2.20
C ALA A 184 -2.85 -3.24 1.97
N VAL A 185 -2.80 -1.92 1.77
CA VAL A 185 -1.55 -1.18 1.56
C VAL A 185 -1.48 0.00 2.50
N VAL A 186 -0.36 0.17 3.20
CA VAL A 186 -0.03 1.33 4.04
C VAL A 186 1.20 2.00 3.48
N ALA A 187 1.26 3.33 3.51
CA ALA A 187 2.44 4.08 3.09
C ALA A 187 2.85 5.10 4.14
N ALA A 188 4.17 5.26 4.38
CA ALA A 188 4.70 6.25 5.31
C ALA A 188 6.13 6.66 4.97
N THR A 189 6.59 7.79 5.53
CA THR A 189 7.96 8.27 5.38
C THR A 189 8.72 8.28 6.71
N GLN A 190 9.94 7.75 6.71
CA GLN A 190 10.92 7.94 7.78
C GLN A 190 11.85 9.14 7.51
N VAL A 191 11.74 9.72 6.31
CA VAL A 191 12.56 10.83 5.86
C VAL A 191 11.74 12.11 5.81
N LEU A 192 12.07 13.02 6.68
CA LEU A 192 11.60 14.39 6.72
C LEU A 192 12.77 15.25 7.21
N ASP A 193 12.98 16.40 6.61
CA ASP A 193 13.97 17.37 7.09
C ASP A 193 13.68 17.73 8.55
N ASP A 194 14.69 17.78 9.40
CA ASP A 194 14.51 17.87 10.86
C ASP A 194 13.63 19.07 11.28
N HIS A 195 13.80 20.22 10.62
CA HIS A 195 12.99 21.43 10.88
C HIS A 195 11.55 21.32 10.36
N LEU A 196 11.20 20.32 9.54
CA LEU A 196 9.89 20.12 8.95
C LEU A 196 9.12 18.92 9.58
N ILE A 197 9.76 18.12 10.42
CA ILE A 197 9.15 16.91 11.00
C ILE A 197 7.82 17.25 11.66
N GLN A 198 7.80 18.24 12.57
CA GLN A 198 6.57 18.62 13.26
C GLN A 198 5.54 19.24 12.33
N ALA A 199 5.97 20.09 11.38
CA ALA A 199 5.08 20.77 10.45
C ALA A 199 4.42 19.81 9.47
N TRP A 200 5.13 18.78 9.02
CA TRP A 200 4.69 17.88 7.94
C TRP A 200 4.11 16.56 8.42
N THR A 201 4.39 16.13 9.64
CA THR A 201 3.76 14.94 10.22
C THR A 201 2.29 15.22 10.51
N ALA A 202 1.41 14.36 10.00
CA ALA A 202 -0.01 14.38 10.33
C ALA A 202 -0.24 14.07 11.80
N THR A 203 -1.12 14.84 12.43
CA THR A 203 -1.59 14.62 13.82
C THR A 203 -3.11 14.43 13.83
N ASP A 204 -3.69 14.17 14.97
CA ASP A 204 -5.14 13.98 15.08
C ASP A 204 -5.94 15.22 14.65
N THR A 205 -5.33 16.41 14.78
CA THR A 205 -5.96 17.70 14.47
C THR A 205 -5.36 18.44 13.28
N LYS A 206 -4.27 17.92 12.69
CA LYS A 206 -3.54 18.61 11.61
C LYS A 206 -3.26 17.64 10.47
N GLY A 207 -3.50 18.11 9.23
CA GLY A 207 -3.13 17.38 8.01
C GLY A 207 -1.62 17.28 7.80
N GLY A 208 -1.22 16.28 7.03
CA GLY A 208 0.17 16.03 6.73
C GLY A 208 0.42 14.63 6.16
N LEU A 209 1.67 14.20 6.30
CA LEU A 209 2.15 12.90 5.86
C LEU A 209 2.14 11.88 7.00
N ALA A 210 1.91 10.62 6.67
CA ALA A 210 2.15 9.50 7.59
C ALA A 210 3.66 9.38 7.83
N SER A 211 4.09 9.61 9.07
CA SER A 211 5.50 9.56 9.46
C SER A 211 5.86 8.23 10.10
N ALA A 212 6.74 7.48 9.49
CA ALA A 212 7.30 6.25 10.07
C ALA A 212 8.32 6.53 11.20
N LYS A 213 8.59 7.81 11.53
CA LYS A 213 9.28 8.21 12.76
C LYS A 213 8.37 8.02 13.99
N VAL A 214 7.04 8.02 13.81
CA VAL A 214 6.06 7.69 14.86
C VAL A 214 5.76 6.19 14.76
N VAL A 215 6.70 5.38 15.24
CA VAL A 215 6.73 3.92 15.02
C VAL A 215 5.45 3.23 15.51
N ASP A 216 4.94 3.61 16.68
CA ASP A 216 3.74 2.97 17.24
C ASP A 216 2.48 3.22 16.39
N ARG A 217 2.34 4.39 15.76
CA ARG A 217 1.26 4.63 14.80
C ARG A 217 1.41 3.78 13.53
N MET A 218 2.65 3.53 13.10
CA MET A 218 2.90 2.64 11.97
C MET A 218 2.54 1.19 12.31
N VAL A 219 2.93 0.72 13.49
CA VAL A 219 2.56 -0.61 14.00
C VAL A 219 1.03 -0.73 14.02
N GLN A 220 0.33 0.22 14.65
CA GLN A 220 -1.14 0.24 14.68
C GLN A 220 -1.77 0.24 13.28
N ALA A 221 -1.21 1.00 12.33
CA ALA A 221 -1.72 1.04 10.96
C ALA A 221 -1.55 -0.32 10.25
N VAL A 222 -0.47 -1.04 10.50
CA VAL A 222 -0.24 -2.38 9.95
C VAL A 222 -1.14 -3.42 10.62
N GLU A 223 -1.30 -3.38 11.94
CA GLU A 223 -2.25 -4.22 12.67
C GLU A 223 -3.69 -4.00 12.18
N GLU A 224 -4.07 -2.73 11.95
CA GLU A 224 -5.37 -2.43 11.36
C GLU A 224 -5.47 -2.95 9.92
N ALA A 225 -4.41 -2.78 9.10
CA ALA A 225 -4.35 -3.31 7.74
C ALA A 225 -4.51 -4.83 7.72
N ARG A 226 -3.94 -5.55 8.71
CA ARG A 226 -4.04 -7.03 8.80
C ARG A 226 -5.47 -7.51 9.01
N LYS A 227 -6.29 -6.73 9.72
CA LYS A 227 -7.68 -7.11 9.98
C LYS A 227 -8.47 -7.26 8.68
N GLY A 228 -8.89 -8.49 8.38
CA GLY A 228 -9.69 -8.81 7.19
C GLY A 228 -8.96 -8.70 5.85
N SER A 229 -7.62 -8.72 5.85
CA SER A 229 -6.81 -8.76 4.64
C SER A 229 -6.00 -10.05 4.55
N ASP A 230 -5.80 -10.55 3.34
CA ASP A 230 -4.97 -11.72 3.06
C ASP A 230 -3.50 -11.32 2.90
N ILE A 231 -3.27 -10.12 2.35
CA ILE A 231 -1.94 -9.59 2.03
C ILE A 231 -1.84 -8.16 2.55
N VAL A 232 -0.79 -7.87 3.32
CA VAL A 232 -0.48 -6.51 3.80
C VAL A 232 0.84 -6.05 3.22
N VAL A 233 0.78 -4.94 2.46
CA VAL A 233 1.93 -4.26 1.87
C VAL A 233 2.22 -2.98 2.63
N VAL A 234 3.47 -2.72 2.96
CA VAL A 234 3.94 -1.45 3.50
C VAL A 234 4.91 -0.81 2.52
N PHE A 235 4.58 0.38 2.02
CA PHE A 235 5.45 1.18 1.16
C PHE A 235 6.10 2.29 1.98
N LEU A 236 7.44 2.27 2.07
CA LEU A 236 8.21 3.18 2.92
C LEU A 236 9.13 4.09 2.10
N HIS A 237 9.17 5.35 2.46
CA HIS A 237 10.22 6.27 2.02
C HIS A 237 11.22 6.41 3.16
N TRP A 238 12.40 5.76 3.06
CA TRP A 238 13.29 5.55 4.19
C TRP A 238 14.76 5.39 3.83
N GLY A 239 15.61 5.40 4.84
CA GLY A 239 17.05 5.16 4.69
C GLY A 239 17.86 6.45 4.55
N ALA A 240 18.91 6.40 3.74
CA ALA A 240 19.77 7.52 3.39
C ALA A 240 20.15 7.48 1.92
N GLU A 241 20.27 8.65 1.32
CA GLU A 241 20.65 8.79 -0.08
C GLU A 241 22.02 8.14 -0.35
N LEU A 242 22.10 7.44 -1.48
CA LEU A 242 23.30 6.82 -2.03
C LEU A 242 23.98 5.78 -1.11
N GLN A 243 23.33 5.38 -0.02
CA GLN A 243 23.83 4.32 0.84
C GLN A 243 23.34 2.96 0.31
N PRO A 244 24.26 2.07 -0.13
CA PRO A 244 23.89 0.81 -0.78
C PRO A 244 23.36 -0.26 0.19
N CYS A 245 23.57 -0.06 1.49
CA CYS A 245 23.13 -0.94 2.56
C CYS A 245 22.06 -0.26 3.42
N PRO A 246 21.06 -1.00 3.92
CA PRO A 246 20.08 -0.44 4.83
C PRO A 246 20.73 -0.02 6.15
N LEU A 247 20.25 1.08 6.71
CA LEU A 247 20.62 1.52 8.04
C LEU A 247 20.00 0.60 9.11
N PRO A 248 20.63 0.47 10.31
CA PRO A 248 20.05 -0.33 11.41
C PRO A 248 18.59 0.01 11.71
N ARG A 249 18.23 1.31 11.75
CA ARG A 249 16.87 1.77 11.98
C ARG A 249 15.85 1.30 10.92
N GLN A 250 16.28 1.01 9.68
CA GLN A 250 15.40 0.43 8.66
C GLN A 250 15.14 -1.05 8.95
N GLN A 251 16.17 -1.78 9.40
CA GLN A 251 16.05 -3.20 9.76
C GLN A 251 15.17 -3.38 11.00
N GLU A 252 15.34 -2.53 12.02
CA GLU A 252 14.53 -2.52 13.24
C GLU A 252 13.06 -2.20 12.93
N LEU A 253 12.81 -1.18 12.11
CA LEU A 253 11.45 -0.85 11.69
C LEU A 253 10.83 -1.99 10.87
N ALA A 254 11.59 -2.60 9.95
CA ALA A 254 11.11 -3.75 9.19
C ALA A 254 10.68 -4.89 10.11
N ASP A 255 11.48 -5.22 11.13
CA ASP A 255 11.12 -6.26 12.12
C ASP A 255 9.81 -5.94 12.84
N ARG A 256 9.66 -4.71 13.33
CA ARG A 256 8.45 -4.25 14.01
C ARG A 256 7.20 -4.35 13.14
N LEU A 257 7.31 -3.97 11.86
CA LEU A 257 6.18 -4.01 10.92
C LEU A 257 5.84 -5.43 10.47
N ILE A 258 6.83 -6.31 10.33
CA ILE A 258 6.60 -7.74 10.06
C ILE A 258 5.89 -8.39 11.25
N GLU A 259 6.33 -8.13 12.47
CA GLU A 259 5.70 -8.61 13.69
C GLU A 259 4.25 -8.10 13.85
N ALA A 260 3.95 -6.88 13.36
CA ALA A 260 2.60 -6.33 13.29
C ALA A 260 1.72 -6.94 12.19
N GLY A 261 2.29 -7.75 11.28
CA GLY A 261 1.55 -8.49 10.26
C GLY A 261 1.78 -8.01 8.82
N ALA A 262 2.85 -7.29 8.53
CA ALA A 262 3.23 -6.96 7.15
C ALA A 262 3.83 -8.19 6.44
N ASP A 263 3.32 -8.50 5.24
CA ASP A 263 3.83 -9.59 4.39
C ASP A 263 4.88 -9.09 3.39
N ILE A 264 4.78 -7.83 2.98
CA ILE A 264 5.64 -7.21 1.97
C ILE A 264 6.00 -5.79 2.43
N LEU A 265 7.30 -5.49 2.47
CA LEU A 265 7.83 -4.14 2.68
C LEU A 265 8.64 -3.72 1.46
N VAL A 266 8.34 -2.55 0.90
CA VAL A 266 9.10 -1.97 -0.22
C VAL A 266 9.49 -0.55 0.10
N GLY A 267 10.69 -0.12 -0.34
CA GLY A 267 11.26 1.17 0.01
C GLY A 267 11.72 2.03 -1.17
N GLY A 268 11.68 3.35 -0.97
CA GLY A 268 12.24 4.41 -1.83
C GLY A 268 13.22 5.29 -1.06
N HIS A 269 13.60 6.44 -1.60
CA HIS A 269 14.46 7.49 -1.07
C HIS A 269 15.97 7.35 -1.35
N ALA A 270 16.55 6.18 -1.27
CA ALA A 270 18.01 6.05 -1.44
C ALA A 270 18.52 6.48 -2.83
N HIS A 271 17.63 6.73 -3.79
CA HIS A 271 17.89 7.10 -5.19
C HIS A 271 18.77 6.08 -5.95
N ILE A 272 19.06 4.95 -5.33
CA ILE A 272 19.72 3.77 -5.92
C ILE A 272 18.97 2.51 -5.50
N PRO A 273 18.97 1.42 -6.31
CA PRO A 273 18.44 0.14 -5.88
C PRO A 273 19.25 -0.46 -4.73
N LEU A 274 18.57 -0.87 -3.67
CA LEU A 274 19.12 -1.66 -2.57
C LEU A 274 18.71 -3.14 -2.73
N GLY A 275 19.25 -4.00 -1.88
CA GLY A 275 18.95 -5.42 -1.91
C GLY A 275 17.52 -5.75 -1.46
N GLY A 276 16.97 -6.82 -2.04
CA GLY A 276 15.68 -7.38 -1.66
C GLY A 276 15.78 -8.89 -1.38
N GLY A 277 14.88 -9.40 -0.54
CA GLY A 277 14.83 -10.80 -0.14
C GLY A 277 13.86 -11.04 1.00
N PHE A 278 14.00 -12.15 1.70
CA PHE A 278 13.08 -12.57 2.75
C PHE A 278 13.66 -12.35 4.15
N ARG A 279 12.79 -12.00 5.09
CA ARG A 279 13.08 -11.80 6.51
C ARG A 279 11.86 -12.22 7.33
N LYS A 280 12.02 -13.19 8.25
CA LYS A 280 10.93 -13.69 9.11
C LYS A 280 9.67 -14.08 8.32
N GLY A 281 9.83 -14.66 7.12
CA GLY A 281 8.71 -15.06 6.25
C GLY A 281 8.13 -13.96 5.36
N ALA A 282 8.39 -12.68 5.63
CA ALA A 282 7.97 -11.55 4.79
C ALA A 282 9.01 -11.22 3.71
N TYR A 283 8.59 -10.60 2.62
CA TYR A 283 9.49 -10.07 1.60
C TYR A 283 9.82 -8.60 1.86
N VAL A 284 11.10 -8.26 1.88
CA VAL A 284 11.60 -6.89 2.10
C VAL A 284 12.46 -6.45 0.91
N HIS A 285 12.19 -5.27 0.35
CA HIS A 285 13.04 -4.60 -0.62
C HIS A 285 13.40 -3.21 -0.09
N TYR A 286 14.65 -3.01 0.32
CA TYR A 286 15.05 -1.81 1.04
C TYR A 286 15.08 -0.54 0.20
N GLY A 287 15.25 -0.62 -1.12
CA GLY A 287 15.25 0.56 -2.00
C GLY A 287 15.03 0.21 -3.46
N LEU A 288 13.96 0.78 -4.05
CA LEU A 288 13.62 0.59 -5.47
C LEU A 288 14.42 1.53 -6.40
N GLY A 289 15.08 2.57 -5.84
CA GLY A 289 15.81 3.59 -6.59
C GLY A 289 14.90 4.59 -7.29
N ASN A 290 15.49 5.46 -8.10
CA ASN A 290 14.76 6.37 -8.98
C ASN A 290 13.98 5.58 -10.04
N PHE A 291 12.87 6.13 -10.54
CA PHE A 291 12.13 5.49 -11.64
C PHE A 291 11.83 6.47 -12.79
N VAL A 292 11.09 7.53 -12.55
CA VAL A 292 10.96 8.65 -13.47
C VAL A 292 11.62 9.85 -12.81
N PHE A 293 12.85 10.20 -13.24
CA PHE A 293 13.69 11.10 -12.48
C PHE A 293 14.60 11.95 -13.39
N TYR A 294 14.53 13.28 -13.27
CA TYR A 294 15.11 14.22 -14.22
C TYR A 294 16.66 14.27 -14.22
N SER A 295 17.29 13.98 -13.09
CA SER A 295 18.75 14.14 -12.91
C SER A 295 19.50 12.81 -12.70
N ALA A 296 18.87 11.67 -13.01
CA ALA A 296 19.46 10.36 -12.81
C ALA A 296 20.67 10.13 -13.71
N ARG A 297 21.81 9.79 -13.10
CA ARG A 297 23.10 9.50 -13.77
C ARG A 297 23.96 8.55 -12.95
N GLY A 298 24.92 7.88 -13.58
CA GLY A 298 25.76 6.90 -12.89
C GLY A 298 24.92 5.84 -12.17
N GLN A 299 25.19 5.62 -10.90
CA GLN A 299 24.45 4.64 -10.09
C GLN A 299 22.99 5.03 -9.83
N THR A 300 22.64 6.32 -9.83
CA THR A 300 21.26 6.78 -9.65
C THR A 300 20.39 6.58 -10.89
N ALA A 301 21.00 6.25 -12.03
CA ALA A 301 20.29 5.84 -13.23
C ALA A 301 19.93 4.34 -13.23
N ASN A 302 20.51 3.53 -12.34
CA ASN A 302 20.10 2.14 -12.17
C ASN A 302 18.73 2.10 -11.48
N THR A 303 17.85 1.31 -12.03
CA THR A 303 16.47 1.18 -11.56
C THR A 303 15.89 -0.16 -11.99
N GLY A 304 14.62 -0.39 -11.70
CA GLY A 304 13.92 -1.59 -12.16
C GLY A 304 12.48 -1.62 -11.70
N VAL A 305 11.82 -2.71 -12.05
CA VAL A 305 10.50 -3.07 -11.57
C VAL A 305 10.62 -4.34 -10.75
N LEU A 306 10.19 -4.31 -9.49
CA LEU A 306 10.05 -5.48 -8.65
C LEU A 306 8.69 -6.13 -8.97
N GLU A 307 8.70 -7.38 -9.39
CA GLU A 307 7.48 -8.18 -9.57
C GLU A 307 7.47 -9.31 -8.53
N LEU A 308 6.40 -9.37 -7.73
CA LEU A 308 6.18 -10.41 -6.73
C LEU A 308 4.96 -11.24 -7.12
N THR A 309 5.10 -12.57 -7.16
CA THR A 309 3.94 -13.46 -7.22
C THR A 309 3.56 -13.83 -5.79
N VAL A 310 2.30 -13.61 -5.46
CA VAL A 310 1.72 -13.97 -4.16
C VAL A 310 0.68 -15.03 -4.37
N ASP A 311 0.78 -16.10 -3.62
CA ASP A 311 -0.15 -17.22 -3.61
C ASP A 311 -0.45 -17.59 -2.14
N ASP A 312 -1.73 -17.71 -1.83
CA ASP A 312 -2.22 -17.96 -0.47
C ASP A 312 -1.57 -17.05 0.59
N GLY A 313 -1.56 -15.73 0.29
CA GLY A 313 -1.00 -14.71 1.18
C GLY A 313 0.52 -14.68 1.31
N LYS A 314 1.25 -15.55 0.60
CA LYS A 314 2.72 -15.66 0.68
C LYS A 314 3.39 -15.29 -0.63
N VAL A 315 4.52 -14.59 -0.55
CA VAL A 315 5.37 -14.34 -1.71
C VAL A 315 6.07 -15.63 -2.11
N THR A 316 5.66 -16.20 -3.24
CA THR A 316 6.24 -17.45 -3.79
C THR A 316 7.32 -17.21 -4.82
N LYS A 317 7.33 -16.02 -5.44
CA LYS A 317 8.34 -15.63 -6.43
C LYS A 317 8.61 -14.14 -6.37
N ALA A 318 9.89 -13.76 -6.45
CA ALA A 318 10.35 -12.39 -6.56
C ALA A 318 11.24 -12.23 -7.78
N VAL A 319 10.93 -11.27 -8.63
CA VAL A 319 11.69 -10.98 -9.87
C VAL A 319 12.03 -9.51 -9.91
N TRP A 320 13.31 -9.18 -9.95
CA TRP A 320 13.77 -7.83 -10.27
C TRP A 320 13.96 -7.72 -11.79
N ARG A 321 13.26 -6.78 -12.43
CA ARG A 321 13.45 -6.45 -13.85
C ARG A 321 14.31 -5.21 -13.95
N PRO A 322 15.62 -5.36 -14.18
CA PRO A 322 16.52 -4.24 -14.18
C PRO A 322 16.25 -3.30 -15.36
N ALA A 323 16.37 -2.03 -15.09
CA ALA A 323 16.20 -0.95 -16.04
C ALA A 323 17.29 0.13 -15.84
N ARG A 324 17.43 1.00 -16.81
CA ARG A 324 18.28 2.19 -16.73
C ARG A 324 17.47 3.42 -17.11
N ILE A 325 17.64 4.48 -16.34
CA ILE A 325 17.00 5.77 -16.67
C ILE A 325 17.79 6.43 -17.79
N VAL A 326 17.10 6.74 -18.87
CA VAL A 326 17.62 7.45 -20.04
C VAL A 326 16.68 8.59 -20.39
N GLY A 327 17.18 9.83 -20.38
CA GLY A 327 16.31 11.00 -20.60
C GLY A 327 15.17 11.12 -19.58
N GLY A 328 15.46 10.69 -18.35
CA GLY A 328 14.51 10.74 -17.21
C GLY A 328 13.49 9.61 -17.18
N LEU A 329 13.50 8.66 -18.12
CA LEU A 329 12.56 7.54 -18.17
C LEU A 329 13.29 6.20 -18.05
N PRO A 330 12.71 5.22 -17.34
CA PRO A 330 13.27 3.88 -17.23
C PRO A 330 13.11 3.12 -18.56
N ARG A 331 14.20 2.46 -18.96
CA ARG A 331 14.23 1.52 -20.08
C ARG A 331 14.73 0.17 -19.57
N LEU A 332 13.96 -0.87 -19.78
CA LEU A 332 14.36 -2.23 -19.40
C LEU A 332 15.68 -2.60 -20.05
N LEU A 333 16.56 -3.19 -19.28
CA LEU A 333 17.77 -3.82 -19.79
C LEU A 333 17.45 -5.17 -20.38
N THR A 334 18.22 -5.60 -21.38
CA THR A 334 18.07 -6.89 -22.05
C THR A 334 19.41 -7.60 -22.19
N GLY A 335 19.40 -8.87 -22.56
CA GLY A 335 20.60 -9.63 -22.89
C GLY A 335 21.67 -9.62 -21.79
N GLN A 336 22.90 -9.31 -22.16
CA GLN A 336 24.05 -9.33 -21.25
C GLN A 336 23.98 -8.21 -20.17
N GLU A 337 23.50 -7.03 -20.54
CA GLU A 337 23.34 -5.91 -19.60
C GLU A 337 22.36 -6.25 -18.47
N ALA A 338 21.23 -6.86 -18.80
CA ALA A 338 20.26 -7.28 -17.79
C ALA A 338 20.85 -8.34 -16.86
N ARG A 339 21.62 -9.31 -17.39
CA ARG A 339 22.28 -10.34 -16.56
C ARG A 339 23.31 -9.74 -15.61
N ALA A 340 24.14 -8.83 -16.10
CA ALA A 340 25.16 -8.16 -15.29
C ALA A 340 24.52 -7.32 -14.17
N GLU A 341 23.46 -6.58 -14.48
CA GLU A 341 22.76 -5.76 -13.48
C GLU A 341 22.01 -6.62 -12.45
N LEU A 342 21.41 -7.75 -12.85
CA LEU A 342 20.83 -8.72 -11.91
C LEU A 342 21.87 -9.32 -10.99
N GLN A 343 23.07 -9.65 -11.50
CA GLN A 343 24.16 -10.15 -10.68
C GLN A 343 24.62 -9.09 -9.66
N ARG A 344 24.77 -7.84 -10.12
CA ARG A 344 25.10 -6.70 -9.24
C ARG A 344 24.03 -6.52 -8.15
N TRP A 345 22.75 -6.47 -8.53
CA TRP A 345 21.64 -6.28 -7.60
C TRP A 345 21.55 -7.44 -6.60
N ASN A 346 21.70 -8.70 -7.02
CA ASN A 346 21.74 -9.85 -6.12
C ASN A 346 22.88 -9.73 -5.10
N GLY A 347 24.00 -9.14 -5.49
CA GLY A 347 25.15 -8.87 -4.61
C GLY A 347 24.83 -7.88 -3.48
N LEU A 348 23.88 -6.96 -3.69
CA LEU A 348 23.46 -5.98 -2.67
C LEU A 348 22.81 -6.62 -1.44
N ARG A 349 22.31 -7.86 -1.57
CA ARG A 349 21.70 -8.60 -0.44
C ARG A 349 22.68 -8.86 0.70
N ARG A 350 24.00 -8.90 0.45
CA ARG A 350 25.03 -9.27 1.43
C ARG A 350 25.01 -8.42 2.70
N CYS A 351 24.63 -7.14 2.62
CA CYS A 351 24.60 -6.25 3.76
C CYS A 351 23.19 -5.99 4.32
N THR A 352 22.19 -6.74 3.87
CA THR A 352 20.77 -6.49 4.23
C THR A 352 20.25 -7.39 5.34
N GLY A 353 20.91 -8.49 5.65
CA GLY A 353 20.38 -9.52 6.54
C GLY A 353 19.21 -10.32 5.96
N LEU A 354 18.96 -10.19 4.63
CA LEU A 354 17.89 -10.89 3.92
C LEU A 354 18.37 -12.21 3.32
N THR A 355 17.48 -13.18 3.24
CA THR A 355 17.68 -14.44 2.52
C THR A 355 17.12 -14.37 1.10
N ALA A 356 17.66 -15.18 0.19
CA ALA A 356 17.18 -15.24 -1.20
C ALA A 356 15.84 -15.99 -1.33
N ARG A 357 15.52 -16.82 -0.35
CA ARG A 357 14.31 -17.66 -0.28
C ARG A 357 13.66 -17.48 1.08
N PRO A 358 12.34 -17.74 1.20
CA PRO A 358 11.63 -17.73 2.48
C PRO A 358 12.25 -18.58 3.54
#